data_7a84701657308d6177c0b243db7f2008
#
_entry.id   7a84701657308d6177c0b243db7f2008
#
_cell.length_a   1.000
_cell.length_b   1.000
_cell.length_c   1.000
_cell.angle_alpha   90.00
_cell.angle_beta   90.00
_cell.angle_gamma   90.00
#
_symmetry.space_group_name_H-M   'P 1'
#
loop_
_entity.id
_entity.type
_entity.pdbx_description
1 polymer ?
#
loop_
_entity_poly.entity_id
_entity_poly.type
_entity_poly.pdbx_seq_one_letter_code
_entity_poly.pdbx_strand_id
1 'polypeptide(L)'
;MHQKTFYYRHLLSPLITLALVTITLAGSLSGQSLVVYPAPQGSPGNDDFTVKVRRPGEPWQDLYSYGVKVDQVIEARHTPQNSSMAYFDFSGTVDVEVTWNKGDLHAVRIRPLSYDIQPVIKGNTIRFSLSQPRNLSIEVNGEIFHNLQLFASPVETDRPSANDPHTIYYGPGMHEAGTVIVPGGTTVYIAGGAMVDGQFLISHVENVRIIGRGILYQSGKRPATAQPPTAQAATSPTPGGKTGNSNRHDDLLVEFSKNVEINGIIVLPVTYTVLMGNSQQVTIRNLKSFSAGGNNDGIDVFCSRDVLIDNVFMRNSDDNIAIYGHRWGYYGNTANITVSNSTLWADVAHPVLIGTHGDPPHPDTLEDLKFINIDILDQSEAQINYQGCLSINVGDANLARNIRFENIRVEDIRLGQLVNLRVMYNRKYNTAPGGGIENVWFKNLSYEGSHANLSVIAGYDSSRSIRNLTFEALTINGRLIWDKMPGKPGWYETADFAHMFVGEHVEGLRFIRSSPEQSEPEKK
;
A
#
# COMPACT_ATOMS: atom_id res chain seq x y z
N MET A 1 32.04 -18.09 99.29
CA MET A 1 31.08 -19.18 99.46
C MET A 1 30.01 -19.05 98.35
N HIS A 2 29.85 -20.01 97.59
CA HIS A 2 28.93 -20.41 96.49
C HIS A 2 29.59 -20.36 95.12
N GLN A 3 30.07 -21.53 94.73
CA GLN A 3 30.44 -21.94 93.39
C GLN A 3 29.19 -21.97 92.52
N LYS A 4 29.24 -21.41 91.35
CA LYS A 4 28.25 -21.65 90.26
C LYS A 4 28.98 -22.32 89.12
N THR A 5 28.65 -23.57 88.92
CA THR A 5 29.08 -24.42 87.83
C THR A 5 28.48 -23.97 86.52
N PHE A 6 29.27 -23.69 85.47
CA PHE A 6 28.84 -23.41 84.12
C PHE A 6 28.81 -24.72 83.32
N TYR A 7 27.63 -25.11 82.81
CA TYR A 7 27.47 -26.17 81.81
C TYR A 7 27.66 -25.61 80.40
N TYR A 8 28.65 -26.16 79.67
CA TYR A 8 28.74 -25.93 78.21
C TYR A 8 27.75 -26.83 77.51
N ARG A 9 26.75 -26.24 76.78
CA ARG A 9 25.96 -26.95 75.81
C ARG A 9 26.62 -26.79 74.44
N HIS A 10 27.02 -27.89 73.84
CA HIS A 10 27.37 -27.97 72.44
C HIS A 10 26.14 -27.74 71.56
N LEU A 11 26.07 -26.63 70.82
CA LEU A 11 25.12 -26.39 69.76
C LEU A 11 25.75 -26.91 68.46
N LEU A 12 25.20 -28.00 67.97
CA LEU A 12 25.41 -28.48 66.60
C LEU A 12 24.73 -27.52 65.63
N SER A 13 25.53 -26.79 64.83
CA SER A 13 25.03 -26.03 63.69
C SER A 13 24.71 -26.97 62.52
N PRO A 14 23.51 -26.92 61.94
CA PRO A 14 23.29 -27.60 60.66
C PRO A 14 23.91 -26.77 59.53
N LEU A 15 24.81 -27.35 58.76
CA LEU A 15 25.26 -26.86 57.47
C LEU A 15 24.06 -26.85 56.51
N ILE A 16 23.52 -25.69 56.23
CA ILE A 16 22.58 -25.49 55.13
C ILE A 16 23.43 -25.43 53.84
N THR A 17 23.41 -26.53 53.10
CA THR A 17 23.95 -26.57 51.73
C THR A 17 23.00 -25.79 50.82
N LEU A 18 23.39 -24.57 50.46
CA LEU A 18 22.66 -23.76 49.48
C LEU A 18 22.92 -24.37 48.10
N ALA A 19 21.99 -25.20 47.62
CA ALA A 19 22.00 -25.66 46.24
C ALA A 19 21.62 -24.47 45.35
N LEU A 20 22.60 -23.90 44.65
CA LEU A 20 22.39 -22.91 43.60
C LEU A 20 21.70 -23.61 42.42
N VAL A 21 20.36 -23.55 42.37
CA VAL A 21 19.59 -23.94 41.17
C VAL A 21 19.81 -22.82 40.15
N THR A 22 20.77 -22.98 39.27
CA THR A 22 20.87 -22.19 38.05
C THR A 22 19.70 -22.59 37.15
N ILE A 23 18.61 -21.83 37.24
CA ILE A 23 17.54 -21.84 36.23
C ILE A 23 18.14 -21.20 34.97
N THR A 24 18.67 -22.04 34.10
CA THR A 24 18.89 -21.65 32.71
C THR A 24 17.50 -21.41 32.11
N LEU A 25 17.06 -20.15 32.03
CA LEU A 25 16.03 -19.77 31.12
C LEU A 25 16.54 -20.09 29.70
N ALA A 26 16.27 -21.31 29.25
CA ALA A 26 16.20 -21.61 27.85
C ALA A 26 14.96 -20.89 27.30
N GLY A 27 15.09 -19.58 27.12
CA GLY A 27 14.18 -18.86 26.23
C GLY A 27 14.27 -19.60 24.91
N SER A 28 13.13 -20.14 24.45
CA SER A 28 12.98 -20.63 23.08
C SER A 28 13.47 -19.51 22.18
N LEU A 29 14.67 -19.63 21.64
CA LEU A 29 15.11 -18.94 20.45
C LEU A 29 14.12 -19.40 19.37
N SER A 30 12.98 -18.70 19.21
CA SER A 30 12.20 -18.81 17.99
C SER A 30 13.20 -18.48 16.89
N GLY A 31 13.52 -19.48 16.05
CA GLY A 31 14.69 -19.47 15.20
C GLY A 31 14.72 -18.19 14.35
N GLN A 32 15.72 -17.35 14.58
CA GLN A 32 16.00 -16.23 13.69
C GLN A 32 16.30 -16.80 12.31
N SER A 33 15.59 -16.32 11.29
CA SER A 33 15.74 -16.79 9.91
C SER A 33 16.05 -15.63 8.99
N LEU A 34 16.91 -15.88 8.00
CA LEU A 34 17.18 -14.98 6.89
C LEU A 34 17.13 -15.81 5.60
N VAL A 35 16.25 -15.40 4.67
CA VAL A 35 16.07 -16.07 3.38
C VAL A 35 16.38 -15.08 2.27
N VAL A 36 17.43 -15.37 1.50
CA VAL A 36 17.83 -14.61 0.31
C VAL A 36 17.45 -15.41 -0.93
N TYR A 37 16.89 -14.75 -1.91
CA TYR A 37 16.41 -15.37 -3.13
C TYR A 37 17.39 -15.09 -4.28
N PRO A 38 17.92 -16.13 -4.93
CA PRO A 38 18.78 -15.93 -6.10
C PRO A 38 17.99 -15.38 -7.28
N ALA A 39 18.53 -14.40 -7.97
CA ALA A 39 17.91 -13.91 -9.21
C ALA A 39 18.10 -14.92 -10.34
N PRO A 40 17.09 -15.15 -11.17
CA PRO A 40 17.23 -15.94 -12.39
C PRO A 40 18.26 -15.35 -13.34
N GLN A 41 18.96 -16.21 -14.09
CA GLN A 41 19.84 -15.75 -15.14
C GLN A 41 19.05 -14.95 -16.19
N GLY A 42 19.55 -13.74 -16.54
CA GLY A 42 18.87 -12.83 -17.47
C GLY A 42 17.90 -11.85 -16.80
N SER A 43 17.74 -11.87 -15.47
CA SER A 43 16.99 -10.84 -14.77
C SER A 43 17.53 -9.45 -15.04
N PRO A 44 16.67 -8.43 -15.26
CA PRO A 44 17.12 -7.06 -15.38
C PRO A 44 17.78 -6.58 -14.08
N GLY A 45 19.04 -6.22 -14.13
CA GLY A 45 19.78 -5.69 -12.98
C GLY A 45 19.92 -4.17 -13.03
N ASN A 46 20.15 -3.57 -11.86
CA ASN A 46 20.56 -2.18 -11.71
C ASN A 46 21.73 -2.12 -10.73
N ASP A 47 22.84 -1.52 -11.14
CA ASP A 47 24.09 -1.44 -10.38
C ASP A 47 24.26 -0.13 -9.59
N ASP A 48 23.20 0.68 -9.49
CA ASP A 48 23.23 1.90 -8.70
C ASP A 48 23.52 1.63 -7.23
N PHE A 49 23.06 0.48 -6.74
CA PHE A 49 23.24 0.04 -5.35
C PHE A 49 23.78 -1.39 -5.25
N THR A 50 24.71 -1.60 -4.31
CA THR A 50 25.06 -2.92 -3.81
C THR A 50 24.39 -3.13 -2.46
N VAL A 51 23.63 -4.21 -2.32
CA VAL A 51 22.83 -4.48 -1.11
C VAL A 51 23.27 -5.79 -0.48
N LYS A 52 23.50 -5.78 0.84
CA LYS A 52 23.86 -6.95 1.62
C LYS A 52 23.03 -7.02 2.89
N VAL A 53 22.74 -8.23 3.32
CA VAL A 53 22.04 -8.51 4.58
C VAL A 53 22.73 -9.60 5.36
N ARG A 54 22.53 -9.59 6.68
CA ARG A 54 23.01 -10.69 7.55
C ARG A 54 22.19 -10.76 8.82
N ARG A 55 22.18 -11.89 9.47
CA ARG A 55 21.86 -11.95 10.89
C ARG A 55 23.04 -11.37 11.70
N PRO A 56 22.78 -10.67 12.83
CA PRO A 56 23.86 -10.11 13.64
C PRO A 56 24.93 -11.15 13.97
N GLY A 57 26.19 -10.79 13.69
CA GLY A 57 27.34 -11.68 13.92
C GLY A 57 27.62 -12.72 12.83
N GLU A 58 26.78 -12.85 11.81
CA GLU A 58 26.99 -13.78 10.70
C GLU A 58 27.65 -13.10 9.48
N PRO A 59 28.15 -13.90 8.52
CA PRO A 59 28.64 -13.37 7.25
C PRO A 59 27.56 -12.64 6.48
N TRP A 60 27.96 -11.60 5.73
CA TRP A 60 27.09 -10.87 4.81
C TRP A 60 26.68 -11.76 3.63
N GLN A 61 25.44 -11.66 3.23
CA GLN A 61 24.86 -12.28 2.05
C GLN A 61 24.46 -11.17 1.07
N ASP A 62 24.88 -11.30 -0.19
CA ASP A 62 24.52 -10.34 -1.24
C ASP A 62 23.07 -10.51 -1.68
N LEU A 63 22.36 -9.41 -1.85
CA LEU A 63 21.06 -9.37 -2.53
C LEU A 63 21.24 -8.93 -3.97
N TYR A 64 20.49 -9.54 -4.87
CA TYR A 64 20.42 -9.04 -6.23
C TYR A 64 19.63 -7.73 -6.29
N SER A 65 20.19 -6.73 -6.98
CA SER A 65 19.52 -5.46 -7.23
C SER A 65 18.84 -5.51 -8.59
N TYR A 66 17.52 -5.67 -8.59
CA TYR A 66 16.70 -5.67 -9.80
C TYR A 66 16.51 -4.24 -10.32
N GLY A 67 16.54 -4.08 -11.65
CA GLY A 67 16.09 -2.86 -12.31
C GLY A 67 14.58 -2.86 -12.47
N VAL A 68 13.91 -1.85 -11.89
CA VAL A 68 12.48 -1.61 -12.05
C VAL A 68 12.24 -0.25 -12.68
N LYS A 69 11.05 -0.06 -13.26
CA LYS A 69 10.67 1.21 -13.87
C LYS A 69 9.72 1.97 -12.95
N VAL A 70 10.01 3.27 -12.80
CA VAL A 70 9.15 4.25 -12.14
C VAL A 70 8.95 5.42 -13.11
N ASP A 71 7.94 6.26 -12.89
CA ASP A 71 7.57 7.27 -13.87
C ASP A 71 7.91 8.69 -13.41
N GLN A 72 8.53 9.43 -14.29
CA GLN A 72 8.75 10.86 -14.13
C GLN A 72 8.08 11.61 -15.29
N VAL A 73 7.20 12.55 -14.96
CA VAL A 73 6.63 13.42 -15.98
C VAL A 73 7.58 14.60 -16.23
N ILE A 74 8.16 14.64 -17.42
CA ILE A 74 9.03 15.72 -17.88
C ILE A 74 8.36 16.36 -19.10
N GLU A 75 8.18 17.69 -19.10
CA GLU A 75 7.53 18.42 -20.20
C GLU A 75 6.20 17.79 -20.64
N ALA A 76 5.36 17.43 -19.66
CA ALA A 76 4.07 16.77 -19.85
C ALA A 76 4.14 15.39 -20.57
N ARG A 77 5.28 14.71 -20.53
CA ARG A 77 5.50 13.38 -21.09
C ARG A 77 5.92 12.39 -20.02
N HIS A 78 5.34 11.22 -20.04
CA HIS A 78 5.83 10.09 -19.27
C HIS A 78 7.24 9.72 -19.68
N THR A 79 8.15 9.70 -18.72
CA THR A 79 9.59 9.45 -18.95
C THR A 79 10.05 8.38 -17.95
N PRO A 80 9.95 7.09 -18.33
CA PRO A 80 10.32 6.01 -17.42
C PRO A 80 11.76 6.11 -16.95
N GLN A 81 11.96 6.08 -15.63
CA GLN A 81 13.25 6.10 -14.96
C GLN A 81 13.63 4.71 -14.46
N ASN A 82 14.93 4.48 -14.27
CA ASN A 82 15.43 3.23 -13.69
C ASN A 82 15.58 3.39 -12.18
N SER A 83 14.83 2.62 -11.42
CA SER A 83 14.97 2.48 -9.98
C SER A 83 15.53 1.11 -9.64
N SER A 84 16.05 0.94 -8.44
CA SER A 84 16.57 -0.34 -7.94
C SER A 84 15.57 -0.98 -6.99
N MET A 85 15.51 -2.32 -6.98
CA MET A 85 14.72 -3.09 -6.05
C MET A 85 15.51 -4.29 -5.53
N ALA A 86 15.46 -4.53 -4.22
CA ALA A 86 15.97 -5.76 -3.62
C ALA A 86 14.97 -6.30 -2.60
N TYR A 87 14.92 -7.62 -2.41
CA TYR A 87 13.99 -8.22 -1.47
C TYR A 87 14.56 -9.48 -0.80
N PHE A 88 14.08 -9.74 0.40
CA PHE A 88 14.43 -10.90 1.22
C PHE A 88 13.37 -11.13 2.29
N ASP A 89 13.36 -12.31 2.90
CA ASP A 89 12.52 -12.61 4.06
C ASP A 89 13.36 -12.80 5.31
N PHE A 90 12.84 -12.41 6.48
CA PHE A 90 13.51 -12.63 7.74
C PHE A 90 12.56 -12.73 8.93
N SER A 91 13.07 -13.29 10.02
CA SER A 91 12.49 -13.21 11.36
C SER A 91 13.57 -12.88 12.39
N GLY A 92 13.21 -12.19 13.46
CA GLY A 92 14.15 -11.67 14.45
C GLY A 92 14.79 -10.37 14.00
N THR A 93 16.12 -10.26 14.09
CA THR A 93 16.88 -9.06 13.70
C THR A 93 17.75 -9.34 12.48
N VAL A 94 17.83 -8.36 11.57
CA VAL A 94 18.73 -8.38 10.41
C VAL A 94 19.50 -7.06 10.32
N ASP A 95 20.81 -7.13 10.02
CA ASP A 95 21.63 -6.00 9.63
C ASP A 95 21.53 -5.83 8.10
N VAL A 96 21.43 -4.59 7.66
CA VAL A 96 21.38 -4.19 6.24
C VAL A 96 22.56 -3.28 5.94
N GLU A 97 23.24 -3.54 4.84
CA GLU A 97 24.29 -2.71 4.29
C GLU A 97 23.94 -2.35 2.84
N VAL A 98 23.88 -1.05 2.54
CA VAL A 98 23.63 -0.54 1.20
C VAL A 98 24.80 0.36 0.79
N THR A 99 25.42 0.08 -0.34
CA THR A 99 26.46 0.93 -0.90
C THR A 99 25.94 1.65 -2.16
N TRP A 100 26.08 2.96 -2.18
CA TRP A 100 25.82 3.80 -3.36
C TRP A 100 27.00 3.73 -4.32
N ASN A 101 26.78 3.36 -5.58
CA ASN A 101 27.83 3.08 -6.55
C ASN A 101 28.04 4.20 -7.60
N LYS A 102 27.23 5.27 -7.59
CA LYS A 102 27.22 6.31 -8.64
C LYS A 102 27.72 7.68 -8.17
N GLY A 103 28.80 7.70 -7.42
CA GLY A 103 29.44 8.95 -6.96
C GLY A 103 29.41 9.11 -5.45
N ASP A 104 29.60 10.34 -4.97
CA ASP A 104 29.69 10.64 -3.54
C ASP A 104 28.33 10.63 -2.86
N LEU A 105 28.30 10.11 -1.66
CA LEU A 105 27.12 10.11 -0.79
C LEU A 105 27.14 11.32 0.13
N HIS A 106 26.21 12.26 -0.02
CA HIS A 106 26.11 13.47 0.79
C HIS A 106 24.91 13.46 1.74
N ALA A 107 23.81 12.82 1.34
CA ALA A 107 22.60 12.73 2.13
C ALA A 107 21.88 11.39 1.89
N VAL A 108 21.20 10.91 2.93
CA VAL A 108 20.37 9.69 2.88
C VAL A 108 19.04 9.99 3.53
N ARG A 109 17.96 9.54 2.90
CA ARG A 109 16.63 9.52 3.48
C ARG A 109 16.04 8.11 3.34
N ILE A 110 15.70 7.48 4.45
CA ILE A 110 15.03 6.16 4.48
C ILE A 110 13.56 6.40 4.81
N ARG A 111 12.68 5.96 3.94
CA ARG A 111 11.23 6.17 4.04
C ARG A 111 10.48 4.83 4.09
N PRO A 112 9.30 4.77 4.69
CA PRO A 112 8.55 5.81 5.40
C PRO A 112 9.29 6.39 6.60
N LEU A 113 9.17 7.71 6.81
CA LEU A 113 9.78 8.40 7.97
C LEU A 113 9.20 7.92 9.30
N SER A 114 7.96 7.42 9.28
CA SER A 114 7.27 6.83 10.44
C SER A 114 7.99 5.63 11.06
N TYR A 115 8.94 5.02 10.35
CA TYR A 115 9.73 3.90 10.87
C TYR A 115 10.94 4.34 11.69
N ASP A 116 11.27 5.65 11.67
CA ASP A 116 12.37 6.26 12.43
C ASP A 116 13.71 5.51 12.31
N ILE A 117 14.05 5.07 11.10
CA ILE A 117 15.30 4.34 10.85
C ILE A 117 16.44 5.34 10.73
N GLN A 118 17.38 5.27 11.68
CA GLN A 118 18.58 6.12 11.72
C GLN A 118 19.78 5.34 11.17
N PRO A 119 20.24 5.62 9.94
CA PRO A 119 21.38 4.90 9.37
C PRO A 119 22.70 5.40 9.90
N VAL A 120 23.70 4.51 9.98
CA VAL A 120 25.10 4.85 10.14
C VAL A 120 25.74 4.94 8.76
N ILE A 121 26.33 6.08 8.42
CA ILE A 121 26.93 6.36 7.12
C ILE A 121 28.45 6.37 7.25
N LYS A 122 29.14 5.61 6.37
CA LYS A 122 30.60 5.63 6.27
C LYS A 122 31.03 5.58 4.80
N GLY A 123 31.56 6.69 4.29
CA GLY A 123 31.79 6.85 2.86
C GLY A 123 30.49 6.69 2.10
N ASN A 124 30.46 5.84 1.10
CA ASN A 124 29.25 5.55 0.31
C ASN A 124 28.40 4.40 0.88
N THR A 125 28.67 3.95 2.09
CA THR A 125 27.98 2.82 2.72
C THR A 125 27.02 3.28 3.81
N ILE A 126 25.78 2.80 3.72
CA ILE A 126 24.64 3.07 4.60
C ILE A 126 24.37 1.77 5.37
N ARG A 127 24.35 1.80 6.71
CA ARG A 127 24.05 0.64 7.55
C ARG A 127 22.93 0.93 8.53
N PHE A 128 22.04 -0.02 8.69
CA PHE A 128 20.99 -0.01 9.70
C PHE A 128 20.55 -1.44 10.03
N SER A 129 19.74 -1.60 11.07
CA SER A 129 19.18 -2.90 11.44
C SER A 129 17.65 -2.84 11.43
N LEU A 130 17.03 -3.96 11.10
CA LEU A 130 15.58 -4.14 11.15
C LEU A 130 15.24 -5.23 12.18
N SER A 131 14.29 -4.96 13.07
CA SER A 131 13.75 -5.93 14.04
C SER A 131 12.38 -6.47 13.65
N GLN A 132 11.81 -5.97 12.55
CA GLN A 132 10.52 -6.40 12.00
C GLN A 132 10.47 -6.12 10.50
N PRO A 133 9.64 -6.86 9.74
CA PRO A 133 9.45 -6.65 8.31
C PRO A 133 9.04 -5.22 7.96
N ARG A 134 9.64 -4.69 6.86
CA ARG A 134 9.42 -3.31 6.39
C ARG A 134 9.55 -3.23 4.87
N ASN A 135 8.73 -2.37 4.27
CA ASN A 135 8.89 -1.93 2.89
C ASN A 135 9.54 -0.54 2.92
N LEU A 136 10.74 -0.40 2.35
CA LEU A 136 11.54 0.82 2.45
C LEU A 136 11.85 1.41 1.08
N SER A 137 11.90 2.75 1.03
CA SER A 137 12.55 3.50 -0.03
C SER A 137 13.80 4.18 0.53
N ILE A 138 14.96 3.95 -0.09
CA ILE A 138 16.24 4.53 0.30
C ILE A 138 16.67 5.50 -0.78
N GLU A 139 16.66 6.78 -0.45
CA GLU A 139 16.98 7.88 -1.33
C GLU A 139 18.35 8.44 -1.00
N VAL A 140 19.13 8.73 -2.02
CA VAL A 140 20.49 9.26 -1.92
C VAL A 140 20.55 10.61 -2.58
N ASN A 141 21.10 11.61 -1.89
CA ASN A 141 21.33 12.96 -2.39
C ASN A 141 20.06 13.69 -2.87
N GLY A 142 18.89 13.32 -2.33
CA GLY A 142 17.59 13.89 -2.73
C GLY A 142 17.01 13.31 -4.02
N GLU A 143 17.67 12.32 -4.61
CA GLU A 143 17.17 11.64 -5.81
C GLU A 143 16.06 10.66 -5.46
N ILE A 144 14.91 10.78 -6.10
CA ILE A 144 13.71 10.00 -5.81
C ILE A 144 13.35 8.99 -6.91
N PHE A 145 13.96 9.08 -8.10
CA PHE A 145 13.70 8.17 -9.21
C PHE A 145 14.78 7.10 -9.34
N HIS A 146 16.05 7.46 -9.09
CA HIS A 146 17.18 6.53 -9.04
C HIS A 146 17.46 6.10 -7.60
N ASN A 147 16.44 5.61 -6.91
CA ASN A 147 16.51 5.19 -5.51
C ASN A 147 16.41 3.66 -5.37
N LEU A 148 16.57 3.15 -4.15
CA LEU A 148 16.45 1.74 -3.85
C LEU A 148 15.16 1.45 -3.09
N GLN A 149 14.34 0.55 -3.62
CA GLN A 149 13.22 -0.04 -2.92
C GLN A 149 13.69 -1.35 -2.27
N LEU A 150 13.67 -1.41 -0.95
CA LEU A 150 14.11 -2.58 -0.19
C LEU A 150 12.94 -3.22 0.55
N PHE A 151 12.61 -4.45 0.18
CA PHE A 151 11.51 -5.21 0.78
C PHE A 151 12.03 -6.31 1.69
N ALA A 152 11.85 -6.09 2.98
CA ALA A 152 12.14 -7.04 4.02
C ALA A 152 10.80 -7.64 4.50
N SER A 153 10.46 -8.82 4.02
CA SER A 153 9.18 -9.47 4.29
C SER A 153 9.28 -10.48 5.44
N PRO A 154 8.16 -10.86 6.09
CA PRO A 154 8.17 -12.00 7.01
C PRO A 154 8.49 -13.29 6.27
N VAL A 155 9.15 -14.22 6.97
CA VAL A 155 9.45 -15.55 6.40
C VAL A 155 8.16 -16.20 5.92
N GLU A 156 8.18 -16.71 4.70
CA GLU A 156 7.05 -17.39 4.09
C GLU A 156 6.77 -18.72 4.80
N THR A 157 5.57 -18.87 5.32
CA THR A 157 5.13 -20.05 6.07
C THR A 157 4.24 -20.97 5.25
N ASP A 158 3.67 -20.48 4.16
CA ASP A 158 2.74 -21.20 3.31
C ASP A 158 3.38 -21.46 1.94
N ARG A 159 4.00 -22.63 1.82
CA ARG A 159 4.67 -23.09 0.59
C ARG A 159 4.04 -24.39 0.12
N PRO A 160 3.18 -24.36 -0.90
CA PRO A 160 2.60 -25.58 -1.44
C PRO A 160 3.67 -26.47 -2.09
N SER A 161 3.37 -27.75 -2.19
CA SER A 161 4.22 -28.68 -2.91
C SER A 161 4.06 -28.51 -4.42
N ALA A 162 5.15 -28.61 -5.18
CA ALA A 162 5.11 -28.61 -6.64
C ALA A 162 4.31 -29.81 -7.22
N ASN A 163 4.09 -30.86 -6.42
CA ASN A 163 3.34 -32.05 -6.81
C ASN A 163 1.87 -31.99 -6.38
N ASP A 164 1.42 -30.90 -5.77
CA ASP A 164 0.01 -30.74 -5.41
C ASP A 164 -0.83 -30.57 -6.68
N PRO A 165 -1.84 -31.41 -6.92
CA PRO A 165 -2.64 -31.38 -8.14
C PRO A 165 -3.48 -30.10 -8.29
N HIS A 166 -3.68 -29.35 -7.22
CA HIS A 166 -4.37 -28.07 -7.22
C HIS A 166 -3.43 -26.86 -7.23
N THR A 167 -2.14 -27.06 -7.55
CA THR A 167 -1.14 -26.01 -7.58
C THR A 167 -0.52 -25.83 -8.96
N ILE A 168 -0.56 -24.63 -9.48
CA ILE A 168 0.27 -24.17 -10.61
C ILE A 168 1.56 -23.61 -9.98
N TYR A 169 2.67 -24.31 -10.16
CA TYR A 169 3.91 -24.04 -9.45
C TYR A 169 5.00 -23.48 -10.37
N TYR A 170 5.42 -22.23 -10.10
CA TYR A 170 6.58 -21.61 -10.73
C TYR A 170 7.75 -21.59 -9.75
N GLY A 171 8.70 -22.51 -9.92
CA GLY A 171 9.94 -22.58 -9.14
C GLY A 171 10.91 -21.46 -9.49
N PRO A 172 12.06 -21.32 -8.76
CA PRO A 172 13.08 -20.34 -9.12
C PRO A 172 13.52 -20.47 -10.58
N GLY A 173 13.62 -19.34 -11.30
CA GLY A 173 13.96 -19.31 -12.73
C GLY A 173 13.08 -18.37 -13.52
N MET A 174 13.33 -18.30 -14.84
CA MET A 174 12.49 -17.54 -15.80
C MET A 174 11.41 -18.47 -16.36
N HIS A 175 10.17 -17.97 -16.41
CA HIS A 175 9.01 -18.71 -16.91
C HIS A 175 8.23 -17.84 -17.91
N GLU A 176 7.89 -18.42 -19.06
CA GLU A 176 6.99 -17.83 -20.05
C GLU A 176 5.59 -18.46 -19.87
N ALA A 177 4.74 -17.82 -19.07
CA ALA A 177 3.40 -18.32 -18.75
C ALA A 177 2.33 -17.83 -19.73
N GLY A 178 2.53 -16.65 -20.31
CA GLY A 178 1.51 -16.00 -21.14
C GLY A 178 0.23 -15.69 -20.38
N THR A 179 -0.92 -15.94 -20.99
CA THR A 179 -2.23 -15.77 -20.34
C THR A 179 -2.66 -17.07 -19.66
N VAL A 180 -2.76 -17.07 -18.35
CA VAL A 180 -3.18 -18.22 -17.54
C VAL A 180 -4.59 -17.97 -17.01
N ILE A 181 -5.55 -18.80 -17.43
CA ILE A 181 -6.88 -18.85 -16.85
C ILE A 181 -6.79 -19.72 -15.59
N VAL A 182 -7.03 -19.13 -14.43
CA VAL A 182 -6.88 -19.83 -13.15
C VAL A 182 -8.20 -20.52 -12.77
N PRO A 183 -8.23 -21.84 -12.66
CA PRO A 183 -9.43 -22.57 -12.24
C PRO A 183 -9.79 -22.32 -10.78
N GLY A 184 -11.06 -22.47 -10.42
CA GLY A 184 -11.50 -22.46 -9.01
C GLY A 184 -10.81 -23.55 -8.18
N GLY A 185 -10.57 -23.26 -6.91
CA GLY A 185 -9.87 -24.17 -5.99
C GLY A 185 -8.37 -24.29 -6.24
N THR A 186 -7.78 -23.43 -7.08
CA THR A 186 -6.37 -23.51 -7.48
C THR A 186 -5.49 -22.50 -6.73
N THR A 187 -4.30 -22.96 -6.35
CA THR A 187 -3.21 -22.09 -5.87
C THR A 187 -2.20 -21.89 -7.00
N VAL A 188 -1.91 -20.64 -7.37
CA VAL A 188 -0.75 -20.27 -8.18
C VAL A 188 0.37 -19.87 -7.22
N TYR A 189 1.46 -20.60 -7.24
CA TYR A 189 2.62 -20.31 -6.41
C TYR A 189 3.80 -19.83 -7.25
N ILE A 190 4.27 -18.63 -6.95
CA ILE A 190 5.44 -18.04 -7.59
C ILE A 190 6.56 -17.97 -6.56
N ALA A 191 7.49 -18.91 -6.61
CA ALA A 191 8.56 -19.05 -5.63
C ALA A 191 9.49 -17.81 -5.62
N GLY A 192 10.09 -17.52 -4.46
CA GLY A 192 11.18 -16.55 -4.40
C GLY A 192 12.29 -16.92 -5.38
N GLY A 193 12.76 -15.95 -6.18
CA GLY A 193 13.69 -16.20 -7.27
C GLY A 193 13.07 -16.70 -8.58
N ALA A 194 11.73 -16.74 -8.68
CA ALA A 194 11.02 -16.92 -9.94
C ALA A 194 10.68 -15.56 -10.57
N MET A 195 10.77 -15.49 -11.89
CA MET A 195 10.23 -14.40 -12.73
C MET A 195 9.30 -14.99 -13.77
N VAL A 196 8.03 -14.60 -13.73
CA VAL A 196 6.97 -15.16 -14.59
C VAL A 196 6.50 -14.08 -15.56
N ASP A 197 6.75 -14.31 -16.86
CA ASP A 197 6.25 -13.46 -17.95
C ASP A 197 4.84 -13.90 -18.32
N GLY A 198 3.83 -13.13 -17.90
CA GLY A 198 2.44 -13.48 -18.15
C GLY A 198 1.43 -12.68 -17.33
N GLN A 199 0.20 -13.14 -17.36
CA GLN A 199 -0.95 -12.58 -16.64
C GLN A 199 -1.85 -13.71 -16.11
N PHE A 200 -2.54 -13.47 -14.98
CA PHE A 200 -3.47 -14.42 -14.38
C PHE A 200 -4.90 -13.89 -14.44
N LEU A 201 -5.80 -14.68 -15.04
CA LEU A 201 -7.22 -14.35 -15.15
C LEU A 201 -8.03 -15.22 -14.19
N ILE A 202 -8.62 -14.60 -13.18
CA ILE A 202 -9.46 -15.20 -12.15
C ILE A 202 -10.87 -14.70 -12.41
N SER A 203 -11.65 -15.47 -13.20
CA SER A 203 -12.94 -15.04 -13.72
C SER A 203 -14.01 -16.08 -13.48
N HIS A 204 -15.12 -15.69 -12.80
CA HIS A 204 -16.26 -16.55 -12.49
C HIS A 204 -15.88 -17.82 -11.69
N VAL A 205 -14.95 -17.68 -10.74
CA VAL A 205 -14.43 -18.80 -9.93
C VAL A 205 -14.40 -18.46 -8.44
N GLU A 206 -14.22 -19.49 -7.62
CA GLU A 206 -14.08 -19.33 -6.17
C GLU A 206 -12.84 -20.06 -5.65
N ASN A 207 -12.34 -19.64 -4.46
CA ASN A 207 -11.27 -20.28 -3.73
C ASN A 207 -9.95 -20.34 -4.53
N VAL A 208 -9.49 -19.19 -5.00
CA VAL A 208 -8.22 -19.05 -5.74
C VAL A 208 -7.19 -18.34 -4.87
N ARG A 209 -5.94 -18.79 -4.97
CA ARG A 209 -4.81 -18.16 -4.29
C ARG A 209 -3.68 -17.91 -5.27
N ILE A 210 -3.15 -16.67 -5.28
CA ILE A 210 -1.93 -16.29 -6.00
C ILE A 210 -0.91 -15.88 -4.93
N ILE A 211 0.05 -16.74 -4.63
CA ILE A 211 0.94 -16.55 -3.47
C ILE A 211 2.41 -16.81 -3.81
N GLY A 212 3.31 -16.33 -2.96
CA GLY A 212 4.75 -16.56 -3.08
C GLY A 212 5.59 -15.32 -2.84
N ARG A 213 6.80 -15.34 -3.40
CA ARG A 213 7.80 -14.25 -3.31
C ARG A 213 8.41 -13.88 -4.65
N GLY A 214 7.94 -14.48 -5.72
CA GLY A 214 8.46 -14.23 -7.07
C GLY A 214 7.90 -12.97 -7.70
N ILE A 215 8.33 -12.73 -8.92
CA ILE A 215 8.02 -11.53 -9.71
C ILE A 215 7.13 -11.93 -10.89
N LEU A 216 5.96 -11.30 -11.00
CA LEU A 216 5.09 -11.34 -12.17
C LEU A 216 5.35 -10.10 -13.02
N TYR A 217 5.52 -10.26 -14.33
CA TYR A 217 5.75 -9.15 -15.24
C TYR A 217 5.25 -9.47 -16.65
N GLN A 218 5.18 -8.48 -17.51
CA GLN A 218 4.89 -8.69 -18.94
C GLN A 218 5.99 -8.06 -19.78
N SER A 219 6.68 -8.91 -20.57
CA SER A 219 7.77 -8.45 -21.46
C SER A 219 7.29 -7.73 -22.72
N GLY A 220 5.98 -7.69 -22.97
CA GLY A 220 5.39 -7.20 -24.23
C GLY A 220 5.60 -8.12 -25.43
N LYS A 221 6.29 -9.25 -25.26
CA LYS A 221 6.46 -10.29 -26.26
C LYS A 221 5.29 -11.27 -26.18
N ARG A 222 4.14 -10.92 -26.72
CA ARG A 222 3.00 -11.85 -26.74
C ARG A 222 3.17 -12.91 -27.83
N PRO A 223 2.94 -14.21 -27.53
CA PRO A 223 2.65 -15.18 -28.57
C PRO A 223 1.35 -14.78 -29.29
N ALA A 224 1.36 -14.70 -30.58
CA ALA A 224 0.23 -14.24 -31.41
C ALA A 224 -1.02 -15.17 -31.39
N THR A 225 -1.15 -16.11 -30.45
CA THR A 225 -2.13 -17.21 -30.52
C THR A 225 -2.98 -17.45 -29.28
N ALA A 226 -2.90 -16.64 -28.24
CA ALA A 226 -3.87 -16.74 -27.15
C ALA A 226 -5.10 -15.89 -27.49
N GLN A 227 -6.14 -16.47 -28.12
CA GLN A 227 -7.46 -15.87 -28.12
C GLN A 227 -7.95 -15.82 -26.65
N PRO A 228 -8.35 -14.64 -26.14
CA PRO A 228 -9.03 -14.60 -24.86
C PRO A 228 -10.31 -15.43 -24.97
N PRO A 229 -10.71 -16.16 -23.92
CA PRO A 229 -12.03 -16.75 -23.90
C PRO A 229 -13.03 -15.61 -24.09
N THR A 230 -13.92 -15.80 -25.05
CA THR A 230 -15.02 -14.88 -25.33
C THR A 230 -15.89 -14.75 -24.06
N ALA A 231 -15.64 -13.73 -23.25
CA ALA A 231 -16.68 -13.24 -22.39
C ALA A 231 -17.85 -12.90 -23.30
N GLN A 232 -18.97 -13.57 -23.11
CA GLN A 232 -20.20 -13.21 -23.85
C GLN A 232 -20.42 -11.73 -23.64
N ALA A 233 -20.21 -10.96 -24.70
CA ALA A 233 -20.45 -9.55 -24.71
C ALA A 233 -21.91 -9.34 -24.31
N ALA A 234 -22.15 -8.78 -23.14
CA ALA A 234 -23.42 -8.17 -22.82
C ALA A 234 -23.58 -7.03 -23.81
N THR A 235 -24.38 -7.25 -24.83
CA THR A 235 -24.71 -6.28 -25.85
C THR A 235 -25.67 -5.27 -25.27
N SER A 236 -25.15 -4.16 -24.76
CA SER A 236 -25.87 -2.91 -24.64
C SER A 236 -24.96 -1.78 -25.09
N PRO A 237 -25.29 -1.04 -26.12
CA PRO A 237 -24.46 0.05 -26.61
C PRO A 237 -24.57 1.23 -25.67
N THR A 238 -23.49 1.56 -24.97
CA THR A 238 -23.34 2.82 -24.26
C THR A 238 -23.03 3.92 -25.28
N PRO A 239 -23.78 5.01 -25.36
CA PRO A 239 -23.46 6.14 -26.24
C PRO A 239 -22.17 6.80 -25.77
N GLY A 240 -21.08 6.70 -26.53
CA GLY A 240 -19.81 7.38 -26.32
C GLY A 240 -18.71 6.60 -25.60
N GLY A 241 -18.96 5.38 -25.15
CA GLY A 241 -17.95 4.50 -24.57
C GLY A 241 -17.18 3.74 -25.64
N LYS A 242 -15.87 3.79 -25.63
CA LYS A 242 -15.04 2.83 -26.35
C LYS A 242 -15.49 1.44 -25.89
N THR A 243 -15.95 0.61 -26.84
CA THR A 243 -16.29 -0.80 -26.61
C THR A 243 -15.20 -1.46 -25.79
N GLY A 244 -15.59 -2.20 -24.75
CA GLY A 244 -14.66 -2.91 -23.85
C GLY A 244 -13.58 -3.60 -24.68
N ASN A 245 -12.35 -3.15 -24.51
CA ASN A 245 -11.26 -3.56 -25.38
C ASN A 245 -10.84 -4.97 -24.96
N SER A 246 -11.09 -5.96 -25.80
CA SER A 246 -10.63 -7.34 -25.65
C SER A 246 -9.09 -7.50 -25.59
N ASN A 247 -8.35 -6.39 -25.57
CA ASN A 247 -6.88 -6.31 -25.52
C ASN A 247 -6.37 -5.74 -24.19
N ARG A 248 -7.09 -5.89 -23.08
CA ARG A 248 -6.60 -5.46 -21.77
C ARG A 248 -5.48 -6.39 -21.32
N HIS A 249 -4.45 -5.78 -20.76
CA HIS A 249 -3.21 -6.45 -20.34
C HIS A 249 -3.04 -6.34 -18.82
N ASP A 250 -4.14 -6.51 -18.06
CA ASP A 250 -4.07 -6.48 -16.59
C ASP A 250 -3.25 -7.69 -16.12
N ASP A 251 -2.31 -7.47 -15.22
CA ASP A 251 -1.43 -8.56 -14.74
C ASP A 251 -2.20 -9.54 -13.88
N LEU A 252 -3.10 -9.03 -13.02
CA LEU A 252 -4.02 -9.82 -12.20
C LEU A 252 -5.44 -9.30 -12.41
N LEU A 253 -6.25 -10.04 -13.15
CA LEU A 253 -7.69 -9.78 -13.31
C LEU A 253 -8.49 -10.67 -12.35
N VAL A 254 -9.28 -10.04 -11.46
CA VAL A 254 -10.19 -10.73 -10.53
C VAL A 254 -11.62 -10.24 -10.80
N GLU A 255 -12.43 -11.05 -11.48
CA GLU A 255 -13.78 -10.62 -11.83
C GLU A 255 -14.83 -11.70 -11.55
N PHE A 256 -16.01 -11.26 -11.11
CA PHE A 256 -17.16 -12.14 -10.81
C PHE A 256 -16.75 -13.35 -9.94
N SER A 257 -15.81 -13.15 -9.01
CA SER A 257 -15.14 -14.20 -8.27
C SER A 257 -15.28 -14.01 -6.77
N LYS A 258 -15.06 -15.08 -6.00
CA LYS A 258 -15.23 -15.07 -4.56
C LYS A 258 -14.13 -15.83 -3.85
N ASN A 259 -13.74 -15.36 -2.64
CA ASN A 259 -12.71 -15.97 -1.82
C ASN A 259 -11.39 -16.11 -2.58
N VAL A 260 -10.81 -14.95 -2.94
CA VAL A 260 -9.53 -14.85 -3.66
C VAL A 260 -8.46 -14.26 -2.75
N GLU A 261 -7.30 -14.90 -2.68
CA GLU A 261 -6.13 -14.41 -1.95
C GLU A 261 -4.99 -14.09 -2.94
N ILE A 262 -4.40 -12.89 -2.81
CA ILE A 262 -3.15 -12.49 -3.47
C ILE A 262 -2.16 -12.13 -2.37
N ASN A 263 -0.99 -12.81 -2.28
CA ASN A 263 -0.10 -12.62 -1.14
C ASN A 263 1.38 -12.78 -1.50
N GLY A 264 2.15 -11.73 -1.23
CA GLY A 264 3.60 -11.76 -1.14
C GLY A 264 4.36 -11.53 -2.43
N ILE A 265 3.73 -11.59 -3.58
CA ILE A 265 4.37 -11.43 -4.89
C ILE A 265 4.71 -9.98 -5.21
N ILE A 266 5.60 -9.79 -6.16
CA ILE A 266 5.97 -8.50 -6.76
C ILE A 266 5.41 -8.48 -8.18
N VAL A 267 4.75 -7.38 -8.56
CA VAL A 267 4.17 -7.22 -9.89
C VAL A 267 4.78 -6.00 -10.58
N LEU A 268 5.23 -6.19 -11.82
CA LEU A 268 5.75 -5.11 -12.69
C LEU A 268 4.78 -4.94 -13.87
N PRO A 269 3.67 -4.22 -13.68
CA PRO A 269 2.58 -4.20 -14.64
C PRO A 269 2.88 -3.34 -15.85
N VAL A 270 2.18 -3.63 -16.95
CA VAL A 270 2.11 -2.77 -18.15
C VAL A 270 0.82 -1.97 -18.25
N THR A 271 -0.18 -2.28 -17.39
CA THR A 271 -1.41 -1.52 -17.18
C THR A 271 -1.78 -1.57 -15.70
N TYR A 272 -2.85 -2.26 -15.31
CA TYR A 272 -3.26 -2.41 -13.91
C TYR A 272 -2.49 -3.54 -13.23
N THR A 273 -2.04 -3.30 -12.01
CA THR A 273 -1.46 -4.37 -11.18
C THR A 273 -2.52 -5.40 -10.81
N VAL A 274 -3.63 -4.94 -10.24
CA VAL A 274 -4.82 -5.74 -9.95
C VAL A 274 -6.04 -4.97 -10.41
N LEU A 275 -6.81 -5.56 -11.30
CA LEU A 275 -8.13 -5.08 -11.62
C LEU A 275 -9.17 -6.02 -11.03
N MET A 276 -10.05 -5.46 -10.21
CA MET A 276 -11.10 -6.23 -9.54
C MET A 276 -12.48 -5.70 -9.93
N GLY A 277 -13.35 -6.59 -10.43
CA GLY A 277 -14.73 -6.25 -10.78
C GLY A 277 -15.74 -7.25 -10.27
N ASN A 278 -16.88 -6.77 -9.71
CA ASN A 278 -17.99 -7.62 -9.23
C ASN A 278 -17.55 -8.83 -8.38
N SER A 279 -16.53 -8.66 -7.54
CA SER A 279 -15.95 -9.74 -6.74
C SER A 279 -16.17 -9.51 -5.24
N GLN A 280 -16.03 -10.57 -4.44
CA GLN A 280 -16.25 -10.48 -3.00
C GLN A 280 -15.32 -11.39 -2.21
N GLN A 281 -15.05 -11.02 -0.94
CA GLN A 281 -14.14 -11.75 -0.06
C GLN A 281 -12.75 -11.90 -0.70
N VAL A 282 -12.18 -10.76 -1.12
CA VAL A 282 -10.84 -10.70 -1.72
C VAL A 282 -9.85 -10.16 -0.71
N THR A 283 -8.73 -10.85 -0.57
CA THR A 283 -7.63 -10.45 0.31
C THR A 283 -6.35 -10.26 -0.49
N ILE A 284 -5.79 -9.05 -0.44
CA ILE A 284 -4.52 -8.72 -1.07
C ILE A 284 -3.55 -8.32 0.05
N ARG A 285 -2.47 -9.10 0.23
CA ARG A 285 -1.49 -8.84 1.28
C ARG A 285 -0.07 -8.84 0.74
N ASN A 286 0.77 -7.98 1.33
CA ASN A 286 2.22 -8.00 1.07
C ASN A 286 2.57 -7.93 -0.43
N LEU A 287 1.71 -7.34 -1.24
CA LEU A 287 1.92 -7.11 -2.68
C LEU A 287 2.80 -5.88 -2.87
N LYS A 288 3.72 -5.93 -3.84
CA LYS A 288 4.53 -4.78 -4.25
C LYS A 288 4.32 -4.54 -5.74
N SER A 289 4.23 -3.26 -6.13
CA SER A 289 4.05 -2.91 -7.54
C SER A 289 4.87 -1.69 -7.92
N PHE A 290 5.38 -1.74 -9.16
CA PHE A 290 6.06 -0.63 -9.83
C PHE A 290 5.58 -0.52 -11.25
N SER A 291 5.20 0.70 -11.67
CA SER A 291 4.81 0.94 -13.06
C SER A 291 5.34 2.27 -13.58
N ALA A 292 5.41 2.39 -14.89
CA ALA A 292 5.75 3.60 -15.60
C ALA A 292 5.00 3.67 -16.93
N GLY A 293 4.68 4.89 -17.39
CA GLY A 293 4.15 5.11 -18.74
C GLY A 293 2.68 5.53 -18.82
N GLY A 294 2.01 5.83 -17.74
CA GLY A 294 0.63 6.34 -17.69
C GLY A 294 -0.47 5.29 -17.88
N ASN A 295 -1.61 5.50 -17.23
CA ASN A 295 -2.73 4.55 -17.08
C ASN A 295 -2.28 3.17 -16.56
N ASN A 296 -1.27 3.15 -15.70
CA ASN A 296 -0.73 1.95 -15.09
C ASN A 296 -1.00 2.02 -13.59
N ASP A 297 -2.24 1.70 -13.24
CA ASP A 297 -2.78 1.80 -11.90
C ASP A 297 -2.25 0.67 -10.99
N GLY A 298 -2.40 0.88 -9.70
CA GLY A 298 -2.13 -0.14 -8.70
C GLY A 298 -3.29 -1.12 -8.58
N ILE A 299 -4.15 -0.93 -7.59
CA ILE A 299 -5.28 -1.80 -7.31
C ILE A 299 -6.58 -1.04 -7.56
N ASP A 300 -7.33 -1.47 -8.58
CA ASP A 300 -8.63 -0.94 -8.92
C ASP A 300 -9.76 -1.86 -8.47
N VAL A 301 -10.73 -1.30 -7.76
CA VAL A 301 -11.87 -2.03 -7.19
C VAL A 301 -13.17 -1.46 -7.73
N PHE A 302 -13.88 -2.24 -8.55
CA PHE A 302 -15.16 -1.86 -9.14
C PHE A 302 -16.27 -2.76 -8.64
N CYS A 303 -17.38 -2.20 -8.15
CA CYS A 303 -18.59 -2.96 -7.80
C CYS A 303 -18.33 -4.19 -6.94
N SER A 304 -17.34 -4.14 -6.05
CA SER A 304 -16.87 -5.26 -5.24
C SER A 304 -17.07 -5.00 -3.75
N ARG A 305 -17.04 -6.06 -2.95
CA ARG A 305 -17.27 -5.95 -1.51
C ARG A 305 -16.46 -6.93 -0.68
N ASP A 306 -16.32 -6.62 0.60
CA ASP A 306 -15.58 -7.45 1.55
C ASP A 306 -14.12 -7.65 1.10
N VAL A 307 -13.44 -6.53 0.82
CA VAL A 307 -12.06 -6.53 0.31
C VAL A 307 -11.11 -6.04 1.39
N LEU A 308 -10.03 -6.78 1.59
CA LEU A 308 -8.92 -6.39 2.45
C LEU A 308 -7.65 -6.22 1.61
N ILE A 309 -7.08 -5.01 1.66
CA ILE A 309 -5.76 -4.68 1.09
C ILE A 309 -4.86 -4.33 2.27
N ASP A 310 -3.83 -5.13 2.53
CA ASP A 310 -3.02 -5.00 3.74
C ASP A 310 -1.52 -5.13 3.45
N ASN A 311 -0.70 -4.24 4.02
CA ASN A 311 0.75 -4.24 3.90
C ASN A 311 1.23 -4.25 2.44
N VAL A 312 0.62 -3.44 1.56
CA VAL A 312 1.06 -3.29 0.17
C VAL A 312 2.05 -2.12 0.02
N PHE A 313 2.94 -2.23 -0.97
CA PHE A 313 3.77 -1.15 -1.43
C PHE A 313 3.45 -0.87 -2.90
N MET A 314 2.88 0.30 -3.16
CA MET A 314 2.45 0.69 -4.49
C MET A 314 3.21 1.93 -4.94
N ARG A 315 3.97 1.82 -6.05
CA ARG A 315 4.57 2.95 -6.73
C ARG A 315 4.20 2.91 -8.21
N ASN A 316 3.12 3.59 -8.55
CA ASN A 316 2.48 3.48 -9.84
C ASN A 316 2.46 4.82 -10.59
N SER A 317 2.33 4.74 -11.91
CA SER A 317 2.25 5.88 -12.81
C SER A 317 0.81 6.28 -13.14
N ASP A 318 -0.12 5.87 -12.32
CA ASP A 318 -1.50 6.32 -12.21
C ASP A 318 -1.99 5.99 -10.79
N ASP A 319 -3.30 5.89 -10.53
CA ASP A 319 -3.88 5.72 -9.20
C ASP A 319 -3.32 4.48 -8.47
N ASN A 320 -2.83 4.64 -7.23
CA ASN A 320 -2.34 3.48 -6.47
C ASN A 320 -3.49 2.59 -5.97
N ILE A 321 -4.55 3.20 -5.42
CA ILE A 321 -5.78 2.54 -4.98
C ILE A 321 -6.96 3.33 -5.54
N ALA A 322 -7.72 2.74 -6.47
CA ALA A 322 -8.91 3.33 -7.02
C ALA A 322 -10.16 2.51 -6.67
N ILE A 323 -11.22 3.19 -6.19
CA ILE A 323 -12.47 2.55 -5.77
C ILE A 323 -13.63 3.25 -6.46
N TYR A 324 -14.32 2.51 -7.33
CA TYR A 324 -15.41 3.03 -8.12
C TYR A 324 -16.70 2.22 -7.95
N GLY A 325 -17.82 2.78 -8.38
CA GLY A 325 -19.03 2.06 -8.74
C GLY A 325 -18.91 1.45 -10.14
N HIS A 326 -19.92 1.64 -10.97
CA HIS A 326 -19.92 1.13 -12.34
C HIS A 326 -18.69 1.58 -13.14
N ARG A 327 -18.07 0.63 -13.78
CA ARG A 327 -17.01 0.86 -14.77
C ARG A 327 -17.09 -0.25 -15.83
N TRP A 328 -17.13 0.12 -17.12
CA TRP A 328 -17.21 -0.80 -18.27
C TRP A 328 -18.35 -1.82 -18.16
N GLY A 329 -18.05 -3.09 -17.94
CA GLY A 329 -19.02 -4.20 -17.78
C GLY A 329 -19.34 -4.54 -16.33
N TYR A 330 -18.82 -3.79 -15.36
CA TYR A 330 -19.06 -4.03 -13.93
C TYR A 330 -20.11 -3.05 -13.42
N TYR A 331 -21.14 -3.57 -12.78
CA TYR A 331 -22.30 -2.80 -12.30
C TYR A 331 -22.59 -3.11 -10.83
N GLY A 332 -22.96 -2.08 -10.09
CA GLY A 332 -23.45 -2.19 -8.72
C GLY A 332 -22.60 -1.43 -7.69
N ASN A 333 -22.98 -1.58 -6.44
CA ASN A 333 -22.37 -0.90 -5.31
C ASN A 333 -20.98 -1.48 -4.95
N THR A 334 -20.14 -0.64 -4.35
CA THR A 334 -18.89 -1.04 -3.72
C THR A 334 -19.00 -0.82 -2.22
N ALA A 335 -18.67 -1.85 -1.41
CA ALA A 335 -18.86 -1.76 0.04
C ALA A 335 -17.86 -2.59 0.85
N ASN A 336 -17.62 -2.18 2.10
CA ASN A 336 -16.80 -2.88 3.07
C ASN A 336 -15.38 -3.16 2.55
N ILE A 337 -14.67 -2.09 2.19
CA ILE A 337 -13.28 -2.15 1.73
C ILE A 337 -12.38 -1.63 2.85
N THR A 338 -11.34 -2.38 3.18
CA THR A 338 -10.30 -1.95 4.12
C THR A 338 -8.94 -1.95 3.45
N VAL A 339 -8.25 -0.81 3.49
CA VAL A 339 -6.85 -0.65 3.10
C VAL A 339 -6.05 -0.35 4.36
N SER A 340 -5.03 -1.14 4.68
CA SER A 340 -4.29 -0.97 5.93
C SER A 340 -2.78 -1.21 5.80
N ASN A 341 -2.00 -0.63 6.73
CA ASN A 341 -0.58 -0.87 6.92
C ASN A 341 0.27 -0.73 5.65
N SER A 342 -0.09 0.19 4.78
CA SER A 342 0.41 0.24 3.41
C SER A 342 1.24 1.48 3.14
N THR A 343 2.10 1.39 2.14
CA THR A 343 2.94 2.49 1.64
C THR A 343 2.55 2.79 0.20
N LEU A 344 2.17 4.03 -0.06
CA LEU A 344 1.69 4.47 -1.36
C LEU A 344 2.58 5.60 -1.91
N TRP A 345 2.86 5.56 -3.21
CA TRP A 345 3.61 6.57 -3.93
C TRP A 345 3.03 6.70 -5.34
N ALA A 346 2.29 7.76 -5.59
CA ALA A 346 1.76 8.04 -6.92
C ALA A 346 2.75 8.92 -7.69
N ASP A 347 3.52 8.32 -8.57
CA ASP A 347 4.41 9.08 -9.48
C ASP A 347 3.58 9.98 -10.42
N VAL A 348 2.34 9.56 -10.73
CA VAL A 348 1.28 10.32 -11.39
C VAL A 348 -0.05 9.98 -10.74
N ALA A 349 -1.01 10.90 -10.75
CA ALA A 349 -2.38 10.80 -10.25
C ALA A 349 -2.48 10.66 -8.70
N HIS A 350 -3.17 9.63 -8.18
CA HIS A 350 -3.61 9.64 -6.79
C HIS A 350 -3.09 8.45 -5.99
N PRO A 351 -2.61 8.65 -4.76
CA PRO A 351 -2.46 7.54 -3.80
C PRO A 351 -3.79 6.85 -3.49
N VAL A 352 -4.87 7.63 -3.32
CA VAL A 352 -6.22 7.11 -3.10
C VAL A 352 -7.23 7.94 -3.89
N LEU A 353 -8.01 7.27 -4.74
CA LEU A 353 -9.11 7.87 -5.49
C LEU A 353 -10.41 7.09 -5.29
N ILE A 354 -11.50 7.80 -4.97
CA ILE A 354 -12.82 7.22 -4.72
C ILE A 354 -13.87 7.95 -5.57
N GLY A 355 -14.67 7.21 -6.33
CA GLY A 355 -15.98 7.62 -6.82
C GLY A 355 -16.09 8.17 -8.22
N THR A 356 -15.04 8.44 -8.95
CA THR A 356 -15.04 9.17 -10.23
C THR A 356 -16.04 8.63 -11.27
N HIS A 357 -16.11 7.30 -11.44
CA HIS A 357 -16.95 6.66 -12.46
C HIS A 357 -18.17 5.97 -11.86
N GLY A 358 -19.29 5.98 -12.57
CA GLY A 358 -20.56 5.40 -12.15
C GLY A 358 -21.54 5.21 -13.31
N ASP A 359 -22.78 4.82 -12.98
CA ASP A 359 -23.89 4.64 -13.92
C ASP A 359 -25.05 5.58 -13.57
N PRO A 360 -25.16 6.78 -14.18
CA PRO A 360 -26.18 7.75 -13.81
C PRO A 360 -27.63 7.24 -13.85
N PRO A 361 -28.03 6.37 -14.80
CA PRO A 361 -29.34 5.74 -14.79
C PRO A 361 -29.61 4.82 -13.59
N HIS A 362 -28.55 4.23 -13.02
CA HIS A 362 -28.63 3.31 -11.88
C HIS A 362 -27.55 3.71 -10.85
N PRO A 363 -27.77 4.78 -10.08
CA PRO A 363 -26.74 5.34 -9.18
C PRO A 363 -26.15 4.32 -8.22
N ASP A 364 -24.83 4.28 -8.13
CA ASP A 364 -24.10 3.40 -7.24
C ASP A 364 -23.79 4.05 -5.90
N THR A 365 -23.66 3.23 -4.87
CA THR A 365 -23.18 3.64 -3.56
C THR A 365 -21.81 3.01 -3.28
N LEU A 366 -20.87 3.85 -2.83
CA LEU A 366 -19.57 3.44 -2.32
C LEU A 366 -19.58 3.68 -0.81
N GLU A 367 -19.59 2.62 -0.02
CA GLU A 367 -19.81 2.75 1.42
C GLU A 367 -18.92 1.86 2.30
N ASP A 368 -18.77 2.26 3.56
CA ASP A 368 -18.01 1.54 4.57
C ASP A 368 -16.56 1.29 4.16
N LEU A 369 -15.90 2.36 3.69
CA LEU A 369 -14.51 2.33 3.23
C LEU A 369 -13.58 2.78 4.36
N LYS A 370 -12.52 2.01 4.63
CA LYS A 370 -11.55 2.27 5.70
C LYS A 370 -10.13 2.27 5.17
N PHE A 371 -9.39 3.33 5.48
CA PHE A 371 -7.98 3.49 5.18
C PHE A 371 -7.23 3.71 6.50
N ILE A 372 -6.41 2.75 6.92
CA ILE A 372 -5.87 2.72 8.29
C ILE A 372 -4.36 2.51 8.24
N ASN A 373 -3.60 3.37 8.94
CA ASN A 373 -2.16 3.24 9.09
C ASN A 373 -1.43 3.19 7.73
N ILE A 374 -1.49 4.29 6.98
CA ILE A 374 -0.91 4.39 5.64
C ILE A 374 0.14 5.51 5.63
N ASP A 375 1.29 5.21 5.04
CA ASP A 375 2.32 6.18 4.69
C ASP A 375 2.23 6.49 3.19
N ILE A 376 2.00 7.77 2.88
CA ILE A 376 2.00 8.25 1.50
C ILE A 376 3.30 9.01 1.29
N LEU A 377 4.18 8.44 0.47
CA LEU A 377 5.51 9.00 0.29
C LEU A 377 5.48 10.22 -0.62
N ASP A 378 4.68 10.18 -1.68
CA ASP A 378 4.61 11.29 -2.63
C ASP A 378 3.36 11.22 -3.51
N GLN A 379 3.00 12.37 -4.08
CA GLN A 379 1.97 12.52 -5.11
C GLN A 379 2.41 13.50 -6.19
N SER A 380 2.02 13.23 -7.44
CA SER A 380 2.15 14.20 -8.54
C SER A 380 0.96 14.12 -9.50
N GLU A 381 0.07 15.13 -9.47
CA GLU A 381 -1.07 15.28 -10.38
C GLU A 381 -1.17 16.73 -10.85
N ALA A 382 -1.04 16.94 -12.16
CA ALA A 382 -1.03 18.28 -12.75
C ALA A 382 -2.44 18.88 -12.97
N GLN A 383 -3.49 18.05 -12.98
CA GLN A 383 -4.86 18.51 -13.27
C GLN A 383 -5.47 19.15 -12.02
N ILE A 384 -5.41 20.46 -11.87
CA ILE A 384 -5.82 21.21 -10.67
C ILE A 384 -7.23 20.84 -10.17
N ASN A 385 -8.17 20.56 -11.06
CA ASN A 385 -9.54 20.20 -10.69
C ASN A 385 -9.73 18.70 -10.46
N TYR A 386 -8.64 17.92 -10.44
CA TYR A 386 -8.64 16.47 -10.24
C TYR A 386 -7.50 16.00 -9.33
N GLN A 387 -6.79 16.92 -8.67
CA GLN A 387 -5.75 16.63 -7.69
C GLN A 387 -6.34 16.01 -6.42
N GLY A 388 -5.50 15.52 -5.57
CA GLY A 388 -5.85 15.03 -4.23
C GLY A 388 -5.04 13.80 -3.86
N CYS A 389 -4.23 13.93 -2.82
CA CYS A 389 -3.53 12.78 -2.23
C CYS A 389 -4.54 11.78 -1.66
N LEU A 390 -5.57 12.30 -0.97
CA LEU A 390 -6.75 11.58 -0.53
C LEU A 390 -7.96 12.19 -1.25
N SER A 391 -8.42 11.52 -2.29
CA SER A 391 -9.41 12.06 -3.22
C SER A 391 -10.74 11.31 -3.12
N ILE A 392 -11.83 12.04 -2.86
CA ILE A 392 -13.21 11.57 -3.00
C ILE A 392 -13.88 12.46 -4.03
N ASN A 393 -13.77 12.07 -5.29
CA ASN A 393 -14.26 12.83 -6.43
C ASN A 393 -15.46 12.09 -7.05
N VAL A 394 -16.64 12.24 -6.44
CA VAL A 394 -17.83 11.53 -6.93
C VAL A 394 -18.41 12.20 -8.16
N GLY A 395 -18.57 11.41 -9.21
CA GLY A 395 -19.24 11.73 -10.45
C GLY A 395 -20.36 10.75 -10.76
N ASP A 396 -21.03 10.90 -11.89
CA ASP A 396 -21.98 9.95 -12.48
C ASP A 396 -23.04 9.43 -11.47
N ALA A 397 -23.62 10.35 -10.69
CA ALA A 397 -24.64 10.10 -9.67
C ALA A 397 -24.21 9.21 -8.47
N ASN A 398 -22.93 8.84 -8.35
CA ASN A 398 -22.43 8.07 -7.21
C ASN A 398 -22.66 8.78 -5.88
N LEU A 399 -22.99 8.00 -4.85
CA LEU A 399 -22.99 8.42 -3.46
C LEU A 399 -21.82 7.75 -2.73
N ALA A 400 -20.92 8.55 -2.16
CA ALA A 400 -19.84 8.05 -1.30
C ALA A 400 -20.19 8.33 0.17
N ARG A 401 -20.18 7.30 1.04
CA ARG A 401 -20.56 7.49 2.45
C ARG A 401 -19.85 6.57 3.41
N ASN A 402 -19.80 6.97 4.69
CA ASN A 402 -19.18 6.19 5.77
C ASN A 402 -17.72 5.86 5.48
N ILE A 403 -16.92 6.89 5.17
CA ILE A 403 -15.52 6.74 4.78
C ILE A 403 -14.63 7.20 5.94
N ARG A 404 -13.65 6.39 6.30
CA ARG A 404 -12.74 6.66 7.38
C ARG A 404 -11.28 6.57 6.95
N PHE A 405 -10.54 7.63 7.19
CA PHE A 405 -9.07 7.68 7.09
C PHE A 405 -8.50 7.84 8.50
N GLU A 406 -7.66 6.90 8.92
CA GLU A 406 -7.10 6.90 10.28
C GLU A 406 -5.61 6.62 10.27
N ASN A 407 -4.84 7.46 10.98
CA ASN A 407 -3.38 7.37 11.05
C ASN A 407 -2.72 7.42 9.67
N ILE A 408 -3.03 8.46 8.90
CA ILE A 408 -2.46 8.69 7.57
C ILE A 408 -1.34 9.71 7.67
N ARG A 409 -0.18 9.39 7.13
CA ARG A 409 1.00 10.25 7.11
C ARG A 409 1.39 10.54 5.67
N VAL A 410 1.33 11.80 5.28
CA VAL A 410 1.72 12.27 3.95
C VAL A 410 3.06 12.97 4.08
N GLU A 411 4.10 12.41 3.48
CA GLU A 411 5.47 12.88 3.63
C GLU A 411 5.88 13.91 2.59
N ASP A 412 5.30 13.83 1.38
CA ASP A 412 5.53 14.83 0.33
C ASP A 412 4.35 14.90 -0.65
N ILE A 413 4.23 16.04 -1.33
CA ILE A 413 3.35 16.25 -2.47
C ILE A 413 4.12 17.14 -3.46
N ARG A 414 4.72 16.53 -4.49
CA ARG A 414 5.46 17.30 -5.52
C ARG A 414 4.54 18.24 -6.30
N LEU A 415 3.35 17.79 -6.61
CA LEU A 415 2.32 18.56 -7.29
C LEU A 415 0.95 17.93 -6.99
N GLY A 416 0.10 18.63 -6.26
CA GLY A 416 -1.20 18.07 -5.87
C GLY A 416 -1.81 18.78 -4.68
N GLN A 417 -2.81 18.16 -4.07
CA GLN A 417 -3.56 18.66 -2.92
C GLN A 417 -3.55 17.58 -1.83
N LEU A 418 -3.56 17.98 -0.56
CA LEU A 418 -3.64 17.01 0.54
C LEU A 418 -4.96 16.23 0.49
N VAL A 419 -6.07 16.92 0.35
CA VAL A 419 -7.40 16.32 0.15
C VAL A 419 -8.13 17.00 -1.00
N ASN A 420 -8.96 16.23 -1.72
CA ASN A 420 -9.89 16.76 -2.70
C ASN A 420 -11.23 16.03 -2.57
N LEU A 421 -12.18 16.68 -1.91
CA LEU A 421 -13.50 16.13 -1.64
C LEU A 421 -14.53 16.91 -2.47
N ARG A 422 -14.98 16.33 -3.56
CA ARG A 422 -15.87 17.02 -4.49
C ARG A 422 -17.00 16.15 -4.95
N VAL A 423 -18.21 16.69 -4.88
CA VAL A 423 -19.31 16.24 -5.72
C VAL A 423 -19.14 16.96 -7.04
N MET A 424 -18.65 16.26 -8.08
CA MET A 424 -18.16 16.93 -9.27
C MET A 424 -18.94 16.55 -10.54
N TYR A 425 -18.80 17.40 -11.54
CA TYR A 425 -19.11 17.11 -12.93
C TYR A 425 -17.90 17.49 -13.80
N ASN A 426 -16.98 16.57 -13.94
CA ASN A 426 -15.83 16.75 -14.80
C ASN A 426 -16.10 16.08 -16.15
N ARG A 427 -16.38 16.86 -17.19
CA ARG A 427 -16.76 16.35 -18.53
C ARG A 427 -15.69 15.46 -19.19
N LYS A 428 -14.47 15.46 -18.69
CA LYS A 428 -13.43 14.53 -19.15
C LYS A 428 -13.70 13.10 -18.66
N TYR A 429 -14.28 12.96 -17.47
CA TYR A 429 -14.42 11.67 -16.78
C TYR A 429 -15.87 11.26 -16.55
N ASN A 430 -16.81 12.24 -16.52
CA ASN A 430 -18.19 12.03 -16.09
C ASN A 430 -19.19 12.42 -17.15
N THR A 431 -20.33 11.75 -17.17
CA THR A 431 -21.50 12.05 -18.00
C THR A 431 -22.57 12.81 -17.22
N ALA A 432 -22.55 12.75 -15.89
CA ALA A 432 -23.43 13.43 -14.97
C ALA A 432 -22.71 13.87 -13.70
N PRO A 433 -23.26 14.83 -12.92
CA PRO A 433 -22.75 15.14 -11.59
C PRO A 433 -22.86 13.96 -10.64
N GLY A 434 -22.00 13.93 -9.61
CA GLY A 434 -22.09 12.98 -8.52
C GLY A 434 -23.35 13.14 -7.66
N GLY A 435 -23.70 12.14 -6.87
CA GLY A 435 -24.86 12.11 -6.00
C GLY A 435 -24.66 12.82 -4.65
N GLY A 436 -23.48 12.63 -4.04
CA GLY A 436 -23.17 13.23 -2.73
C GLY A 436 -21.99 12.58 -2.02
N ILE A 437 -21.52 13.23 -0.94
CA ILE A 437 -20.51 12.69 -0.02
C ILE A 437 -21.04 12.83 1.40
N GLU A 438 -21.06 11.74 2.19
CA GLU A 438 -21.64 11.77 3.53
C GLU A 438 -20.77 11.01 4.55
N ASN A 439 -20.71 11.52 5.79
CA ASN A 439 -20.08 10.84 6.91
C ASN A 439 -18.62 10.46 6.64
N VAL A 440 -17.78 11.44 6.36
CA VAL A 440 -16.34 11.23 6.15
C VAL A 440 -15.55 11.67 7.38
N TRP A 441 -14.64 10.83 7.82
CA TRP A 441 -13.85 11.10 9.00
C TRP A 441 -12.36 10.88 8.73
N PHE A 442 -11.58 11.93 8.92
CA PHE A 442 -10.12 11.91 8.97
C PHE A 442 -9.66 11.98 10.43
N LYS A 443 -8.97 10.95 10.92
CA LYS A 443 -8.40 10.91 12.26
C LYS A 443 -6.89 10.74 12.18
N ASN A 444 -6.14 11.61 12.85
CA ASN A 444 -4.68 11.62 12.84
C ASN A 444 -4.11 11.68 11.41
N LEU A 445 -4.61 12.61 10.60
CA LEU A 445 -4.01 12.93 9.30
C LEU A 445 -2.86 13.92 9.52
N SER A 446 -1.67 13.59 9.04
CA SER A 446 -0.52 14.50 9.07
C SER A 446 0.05 14.73 7.67
N TYR A 447 0.48 15.97 7.42
CA TYR A 447 1.21 16.36 6.23
C TYR A 447 2.41 17.23 6.62
N GLU A 448 3.57 16.91 6.05
CA GLU A 448 4.78 17.72 6.20
C GLU A 448 5.33 18.06 4.81
N GLY A 449 5.28 19.34 4.43
CA GLY A 449 5.71 19.77 3.11
C GLY A 449 5.27 21.22 2.81
N SER A 450 5.73 21.72 1.68
CA SER A 450 5.46 23.11 1.25
C SER A 450 4.90 23.24 -0.17
N HIS A 451 4.74 22.14 -0.88
CA HIS A 451 4.39 22.16 -2.31
C HIS A 451 2.91 21.87 -2.59
N ALA A 452 2.14 21.45 -1.58
CA ALA A 452 0.72 21.19 -1.79
C ALA A 452 -0.05 22.46 -2.21
N ASN A 453 -0.86 22.32 -3.26
CA ASN A 453 -1.88 23.30 -3.61
C ASN A 453 -2.98 23.32 -2.56
N LEU A 454 -3.86 24.34 -2.60
CA LEU A 454 -5.03 24.41 -1.74
C LEU A 454 -5.89 23.16 -1.93
N SER A 455 -6.17 22.46 -0.84
CA SER A 455 -7.15 21.38 -0.80
C SER A 455 -8.55 21.92 -1.13
N VAL A 456 -9.40 21.11 -1.74
CA VAL A 456 -10.76 21.54 -2.13
C VAL A 456 -11.81 20.64 -1.48
N ILE A 457 -12.82 21.28 -0.88
CA ILE A 457 -14.02 20.64 -0.33
C ILE A 457 -15.22 21.36 -0.89
N ALA A 458 -15.98 20.74 -1.83
CA ALA A 458 -17.08 21.41 -2.49
C ALA A 458 -18.18 20.44 -2.92
N GLY A 459 -19.43 20.75 -2.53
CA GLY A 459 -20.64 20.13 -3.08
C GLY A 459 -20.92 20.65 -4.49
N TYR A 460 -21.95 20.10 -5.13
CA TYR A 460 -22.37 20.50 -6.47
C TYR A 460 -23.59 21.42 -6.45
N ASP A 461 -24.63 21.06 -5.70
CA ASP A 461 -25.82 21.84 -5.43
C ASP A 461 -26.48 21.42 -4.11
N SER A 462 -27.63 22.02 -3.76
CA SER A 462 -28.29 21.76 -2.48
C SER A 462 -28.76 20.31 -2.27
N SER A 463 -28.95 19.54 -3.33
CA SER A 463 -29.34 18.13 -3.27
C SER A 463 -28.15 17.18 -3.36
N ARG A 464 -27.03 17.66 -3.90
CA ARG A 464 -25.79 16.92 -4.12
C ARG A 464 -24.66 17.59 -3.34
N SER A 465 -24.70 17.44 -2.06
CA SER A 465 -23.88 18.16 -1.09
C SER A 465 -22.86 17.23 -0.41
N ILE A 466 -21.97 17.84 0.34
CA ILE A 466 -21.08 17.16 1.29
C ILE A 466 -21.66 17.35 2.69
N ARG A 467 -21.88 16.24 3.43
CA ARG A 467 -22.44 16.27 4.78
C ARG A 467 -21.62 15.53 5.80
N ASN A 468 -21.49 16.06 7.00
CA ASN A 468 -20.84 15.42 8.15
C ASN A 468 -19.38 15.05 7.87
N LEU A 469 -18.55 16.04 7.58
CA LEU A 469 -17.10 15.90 7.39
C LEU A 469 -16.37 16.29 8.68
N THR A 470 -15.53 15.40 9.19
CA THR A 470 -14.76 15.66 10.42
C THR A 470 -13.27 15.42 10.19
N PHE A 471 -12.45 16.41 10.56
CA PHE A 471 -11.01 16.25 10.75
C PHE A 471 -10.73 16.22 12.26
N GLU A 472 -10.26 15.07 12.75
CA GLU A 472 -9.83 14.88 14.14
C GLU A 472 -8.31 14.78 14.18
N ALA A 473 -7.67 15.63 14.97
CA ALA A 473 -6.21 15.70 15.10
C ALA A 473 -5.47 15.87 13.77
N LEU A 474 -5.97 16.77 12.90
CA LEU A 474 -5.24 17.15 11.68
C LEU A 474 -3.97 17.90 12.05
N THR A 475 -2.82 17.45 11.51
CA THR A 475 -1.53 18.11 11.74
C THR A 475 -0.90 18.51 10.40
N ILE A 476 -0.54 19.78 10.24
CA ILE A 476 0.15 20.29 9.06
C ILE A 476 1.43 20.98 9.51
N ASN A 477 2.58 20.50 9.03
CA ASN A 477 3.91 20.99 9.39
C ASN A 477 4.09 21.10 10.91
N GLY A 478 3.76 20.02 11.64
CA GLY A 478 3.86 19.93 13.09
C GLY A 478 2.81 20.75 13.86
N ARG A 479 1.93 21.51 13.18
CA ARG A 479 0.88 22.30 13.81
C ARG A 479 -0.45 21.55 13.83
N LEU A 480 -1.00 21.35 15.03
CA LEU A 480 -2.35 20.79 15.20
C LEU A 480 -3.40 21.85 14.81
N ILE A 481 -4.30 21.48 13.90
CA ILE A 481 -5.37 22.32 13.34
C ILE A 481 -6.73 21.88 13.90
N TRP A 482 -7.44 22.81 14.57
CA TRP A 482 -8.76 22.53 15.15
C TRP A 482 -9.53 23.85 15.42
N ASP A 483 -10.86 23.77 15.58
CA ASP A 483 -11.75 24.95 15.61
C ASP A 483 -11.43 25.94 16.73
N LYS A 484 -10.95 25.47 17.88
CA LYS A 484 -10.62 26.30 19.04
C LYS A 484 -9.12 26.42 19.28
N MET A 485 -8.28 26.31 18.22
CA MET A 485 -6.84 26.40 18.37
C MET A 485 -6.40 27.78 18.85
N PRO A 486 -5.37 27.89 19.70
CA PRO A 486 -4.85 29.16 20.18
C PRO A 486 -4.38 30.07 19.02
N GLY A 487 -4.68 31.36 19.13
CA GLY A 487 -4.23 32.36 18.15
C GLY A 487 -5.03 32.45 16.86
N LYS A 488 -6.11 31.65 16.72
CA LYS A 488 -7.06 31.79 15.60
C LYS A 488 -8.04 32.93 15.92
N PRO A 489 -8.06 34.03 15.12
CA PRO A 489 -9.06 35.08 15.29
C PRO A 489 -10.47 34.53 15.01
N GLY A 490 -11.47 35.07 15.73
CA GLY A 490 -12.85 34.57 15.67
C GLY A 490 -13.53 34.74 14.31
N TRP A 491 -13.00 35.61 13.44
CA TRP A 491 -13.51 35.84 12.09
C TRP A 491 -12.82 35.04 10.98
N TYR A 492 -11.81 34.21 11.32
CA TYR A 492 -11.21 33.27 10.38
C TYR A 492 -11.84 31.90 10.51
N GLU A 493 -12.05 31.24 9.38
CA GLU A 493 -12.43 29.85 9.35
C GLU A 493 -11.22 28.93 9.64
N THR A 494 -11.46 27.76 10.21
CA THR A 494 -10.38 26.82 10.51
C THR A 494 -9.72 26.30 9.22
N ALA A 495 -10.49 26.17 8.17
CA ALA A 495 -10.04 25.78 6.84
C ALA A 495 -8.91 26.68 6.29
N ASP A 496 -8.92 27.99 6.61
CA ASP A 496 -7.88 28.94 6.20
C ASP A 496 -6.49 28.53 6.73
N PHE A 497 -6.45 27.95 7.93
CA PHE A 497 -5.22 27.47 8.56
C PHE A 497 -4.83 26.06 8.11
N ALA A 498 -5.76 25.31 7.54
CA ALA A 498 -5.54 24.00 6.96
C ALA A 498 -5.18 24.06 5.47
N HIS A 499 -5.05 25.26 4.88
CA HIS A 499 -4.88 25.46 3.44
C HIS A 499 -5.97 24.73 2.63
N MET A 500 -7.24 24.88 3.03
CA MET A 500 -8.40 24.26 2.39
C MET A 500 -9.37 25.32 1.91
N PHE A 501 -9.76 25.24 0.65
CA PHE A 501 -10.90 25.97 0.12
C PHE A 501 -12.17 25.15 0.39
N VAL A 502 -13.10 25.75 1.13
CA VAL A 502 -14.42 25.17 1.40
C VAL A 502 -15.44 25.94 0.55
N GLY A 503 -15.99 25.26 -0.44
CA GLY A 503 -16.98 25.82 -1.35
C GLY A 503 -18.41 25.73 -0.82
N GLU A 504 -19.36 25.96 -1.73
CA GLU A 504 -20.80 25.87 -1.41
C GLU A 504 -21.25 24.41 -1.19
N HIS A 505 -22.42 24.25 -0.58
CA HIS A 505 -23.07 22.95 -0.35
C HIS A 505 -22.24 21.97 0.48
N VAL A 506 -21.54 22.51 1.51
CA VAL A 506 -20.79 21.74 2.52
C VAL A 506 -21.43 21.98 3.89
N GLU A 507 -21.94 20.93 4.50
CA GLU A 507 -22.64 20.99 5.77
C GLU A 507 -21.96 20.11 6.83
N GLY A 508 -21.83 20.60 8.08
CA GLY A 508 -21.32 19.83 9.20
C GLY A 508 -19.81 19.56 9.13
N LEU A 509 -19.03 20.44 8.49
CA LEU A 509 -17.57 20.40 8.54
C LEU A 509 -17.10 20.79 9.95
N ARG A 510 -16.22 19.97 10.53
CA ARG A 510 -15.65 20.19 11.86
C ARG A 510 -14.17 19.84 11.90
N PHE A 511 -13.40 20.65 12.63
CA PHE A 511 -12.02 20.36 12.98
C PHE A 511 -11.94 20.20 14.49
N ILE A 512 -11.69 18.99 14.97
CA ILE A 512 -11.68 18.71 16.41
C ILE A 512 -10.29 18.25 16.87
N ARG A 513 -9.97 18.56 18.11
CA ARG A 513 -8.84 17.97 18.80
C ARG A 513 -9.20 16.54 19.17
N SER A 514 -8.22 15.63 19.27
CA SER A 514 -8.50 14.26 19.71
C SER A 514 -9.45 14.21 20.88
N SER A 515 -10.53 13.43 20.76
CA SER A 515 -11.34 13.09 21.92
C SER A 515 -10.49 12.24 22.86
N PRO A 516 -10.59 12.40 24.20
CA PRO A 516 -10.05 11.40 25.10
C PRO A 516 -10.65 10.05 24.71
N GLU A 517 -9.84 9.04 24.49
CA GLU A 517 -10.33 7.68 24.24
C GLU A 517 -11.33 7.32 25.33
N GLN A 518 -12.56 7.00 24.94
CA GLN A 518 -13.46 6.25 25.80
C GLN A 518 -12.80 4.88 25.92
N SER A 519 -12.05 4.67 27.01
CA SER A 519 -11.60 3.34 27.39
C SER A 519 -12.84 2.44 27.43
N GLU A 520 -12.93 1.48 26.54
CA GLU A 520 -13.92 0.42 26.66
C GLU A 520 -13.79 -0.17 28.08
N PRO A 521 -14.88 -0.30 28.83
CA PRO A 521 -14.82 -0.94 30.14
C PRO A 521 -14.37 -2.38 29.91
N GLU A 522 -13.23 -2.76 30.54
CA GLU A 522 -12.81 -4.15 30.63
C GLU A 522 -14.03 -4.97 31.11
N LYS A 523 -14.49 -5.87 30.25
CA LYS A 523 -15.46 -6.89 30.66
C LYS A 523 -14.78 -7.78 31.67
N LYS A 524 -15.20 -7.62 32.94
CA LYS A 524 -14.88 -8.55 34.03
C LYS A 524 -15.54 -9.91 33.81
#